data_bc28566c8b3e90e61a798d6f59b66536
#
_entry.id   bc28566c8b3e90e61a798d6f59b66536
#
_cell.length_a   1.000
_cell.length_b   1.000
_cell.length_c   1.000
_cell.angle_alpha   90.00
_cell.angle_beta   90.00
_cell.angle_gamma   90.00
#
_symmetry.space_group_name_H-M   'P 1'
#
loop_
_entity.id
_entity.type
_entity.pdbx_description
1 polymer ?
#
loop_
_entity_poly.entity_id
_entity_poly.type
_entity_poly.pdbx_seq_one_letter_code
_entity_poly.pdbx_strand_id
1 'polypeptide(L)'
;VYGWYFDAVPPGIVAANHHTVGKASLLYVGIAPKAPPKNGAKPSKQTMRERIRYHYQGNAEGSTLRLTLGCLLSEELDIELRRVGSGKRMTFAEGEGVLSQWMADNAFVCWQQDDAPWVRERELIEELPLPLNLDGNKSNPFAATVSGLRRSAREVARQLPVVPNI
;
A
#
# COMPACT_ATOMS: atom_id res chain seq x y z
N VAL A 1 1.20 9.79 -12.06
CA VAL A 1 2.00 9.03 -11.10
C VAL A 1 1.96 9.74 -9.76
N TYR A 2 1.96 9.00 -8.67
CA TYR A 2 2.09 9.56 -7.32
C TYR A 2 3.10 8.77 -6.50
N GLY A 3 3.76 9.44 -5.56
CA GLY A 3 4.74 8.85 -4.65
C GLY A 3 4.37 9.11 -3.20
N TRP A 4 4.58 8.12 -2.34
CA TRP A 4 4.35 8.20 -0.91
C TRP A 4 5.67 8.27 -0.16
N TYR A 5 5.84 9.37 0.55
CA TYR A 5 6.96 9.64 1.45
C TYR A 5 6.51 9.44 2.89
N PHE A 6 7.40 8.93 3.71
CA PHE A 6 7.13 8.64 5.12
C PHE A 6 8.21 9.25 6.01
N ASP A 7 7.80 10.03 7.00
CA ASP A 7 8.68 10.56 8.06
C ASP A 7 9.08 9.45 9.04
N ALA A 8 8.11 8.62 9.46
CA ALA A 8 8.33 7.41 10.20
C ALA A 8 8.42 6.24 9.21
N VAL A 9 9.59 5.61 9.15
CA VAL A 9 9.83 4.45 8.28
C VAL A 9 9.28 3.20 8.97
N PRO A 10 8.37 2.43 8.33
CA PRO A 10 7.83 1.22 8.93
C PRO A 10 8.89 0.20 9.31
N PRO A 11 8.65 -0.64 10.34
CA PRO A 11 9.61 -1.62 10.85
C PRO A 11 10.19 -2.53 9.76
N GLY A 12 11.48 -2.85 9.89
CA GLY A 12 12.20 -3.74 8.98
C GLY A 12 12.67 -3.10 7.66
N ILE A 13 12.24 -1.89 7.34
CA ILE A 13 12.75 -1.14 6.18
C ILE A 13 14.03 -0.44 6.57
N VAL A 14 15.10 -0.72 5.83
CA VAL A 14 16.39 -0.02 6.00
C VAL A 14 16.33 1.26 5.17
N ALA A 15 16.37 2.41 5.82
CA ALA A 15 16.22 3.73 5.18
C ALA A 15 17.43 4.15 4.30
N ALA A 16 18.43 3.31 4.12
CA ALA A 16 19.61 3.61 3.31
C ALA A 16 19.23 3.69 1.81
N ASN A 17 19.73 4.74 1.15
CA ASN A 17 19.60 4.97 -0.30
C ASN A 17 18.21 5.31 -0.83
N HIS A 18 17.21 5.56 0.03
CA HIS A 18 15.92 6.05 -0.45
C HIS A 18 16.01 7.49 -0.94
N HIS A 19 15.18 7.83 -1.94
CA HIS A 19 14.99 9.23 -2.30
C HIS A 19 14.29 9.94 -1.14
N THR A 20 14.84 11.08 -0.70
CA THR A 20 14.34 11.81 0.47
C THR A 20 13.99 13.24 0.14
N VAL A 21 12.98 13.76 0.84
CA VAL A 21 12.64 15.20 0.90
C VAL A 21 12.57 15.57 2.38
N GLY A 22 13.51 16.39 2.83
CA GLY A 22 13.71 16.62 4.27
C GLY A 22 14.06 15.30 4.98
N LYS A 23 13.27 14.92 5.99
CA LYS A 23 13.41 13.63 6.70
C LYS A 23 12.55 12.51 6.10
N ALA A 24 11.64 12.84 5.18
CA ALA A 24 10.71 11.87 4.62
C ALA A 24 11.34 11.04 3.49
N SER A 25 11.19 9.72 3.55
CA SER A 25 11.70 8.75 2.59
C SER A 25 10.61 8.30 1.62
N LEU A 26 10.90 8.28 0.31
CA LEU A 26 10.02 7.71 -0.71
C LEU A 26 10.06 6.18 -0.62
N LEU A 27 8.93 5.56 -0.27
CA LEU A 27 8.85 4.11 -0.09
C LEU A 27 7.88 3.41 -1.05
N TYR A 28 7.02 4.17 -1.73
CA TYR A 28 6.01 3.62 -2.63
C TYR A 28 5.69 4.58 -3.77
N VAL A 29 5.48 4.05 -4.96
CA VAL A 29 4.89 4.76 -6.10
C VAL A 29 3.64 4.03 -6.59
N GLY A 30 2.75 4.76 -7.24
CA GLY A 30 1.56 4.18 -7.85
C GLY A 30 0.95 5.08 -8.91
N ILE A 31 -0.07 4.56 -9.58
CA ILE A 31 -0.77 5.25 -10.66
C ILE A 31 -2.28 5.20 -10.53
N ALA A 32 -2.92 6.19 -11.10
CA ALA A 32 -4.31 6.20 -11.48
C ALA A 32 -4.50 7.13 -12.70
N PRO A 33 -5.19 6.69 -13.75
CA PRO A 33 -5.76 5.36 -13.93
C PRO A 33 -4.70 4.26 -14.12
N LYS A 34 -5.10 3.01 -13.99
CA LYS A 34 -4.26 1.85 -14.36
C LYS A 34 -4.06 1.80 -15.87
N ALA A 35 -3.03 1.09 -16.30
CA ALA A 35 -2.78 0.80 -17.72
C ALA A 35 -4.05 0.25 -18.39
N PRO A 36 -4.30 0.60 -19.65
CA PRO A 36 -5.41 0.02 -20.41
C PRO A 36 -5.32 -1.51 -20.42
N PRO A 37 -6.45 -2.22 -20.20
CA PRO A 37 -6.46 -3.68 -20.20
C PRO A 37 -6.10 -4.23 -21.58
N LYS A 38 -5.23 -5.25 -21.63
CA LYS A 38 -4.82 -5.91 -22.89
C LYS A 38 -5.94 -6.74 -23.55
N ASN A 39 -6.99 -7.07 -22.80
CA ASN A 39 -8.11 -7.91 -23.25
C ASN A 39 -9.29 -7.12 -23.83
N GLY A 40 -9.12 -5.83 -24.15
CA GLY A 40 -10.19 -4.97 -24.70
C GLY A 40 -11.26 -4.53 -23.69
N ALA A 41 -11.11 -4.85 -22.41
CA ALA A 41 -12.00 -4.34 -21.37
C ALA A 41 -11.92 -2.81 -21.25
N LYS A 42 -12.96 -2.18 -20.69
CA LYS A 42 -12.99 -0.72 -20.51
C LYS A 42 -11.86 -0.27 -19.58
N PRO A 43 -11.11 0.79 -19.92
CA PRO A 43 -10.11 1.38 -19.05
C PRO A 43 -10.70 1.80 -17.71
N SER A 44 -9.85 1.78 -16.67
CA SER A 44 -10.24 2.31 -15.36
C SER A 44 -10.58 3.80 -15.46
N LYS A 45 -11.69 4.18 -14.81
CA LYS A 45 -12.10 5.59 -14.68
C LYS A 45 -11.65 6.22 -13.36
N GLN A 46 -10.94 5.45 -12.52
CA GLN A 46 -10.47 5.94 -11.22
C GLN A 46 -9.49 7.09 -11.40
N THR A 47 -9.82 8.22 -10.81
CA THR A 47 -8.94 9.38 -10.80
C THR A 47 -7.81 9.23 -9.79
N MET A 48 -6.71 9.96 -9.97
CA MET A 48 -5.61 10.02 -9.02
C MET A 48 -6.07 10.49 -7.63
N ARG A 49 -6.93 11.52 -7.58
CA ARG A 49 -7.50 12.04 -6.33
C ARG A 49 -8.27 10.97 -5.55
N GLU A 50 -9.13 10.21 -6.24
CA GLU A 50 -9.90 9.12 -5.63
C GLU A 50 -8.97 8.02 -5.12
N ARG A 51 -7.93 7.66 -5.90
CA ARG A 51 -6.96 6.64 -5.51
C ARG A 51 -6.14 7.04 -4.29
N ILE A 52 -5.61 8.27 -4.26
CA ILE A 52 -4.86 8.82 -3.13
C ILE A 52 -5.76 8.88 -1.88
N ARG A 53 -6.99 9.41 -2.03
CA ARG A 53 -7.96 9.42 -0.93
C ARG A 53 -8.25 8.01 -0.39
N TYR A 54 -8.37 7.04 -1.28
CA TYR A 54 -8.60 5.65 -0.87
C TYR A 54 -7.41 5.06 -0.11
N HIS A 55 -6.18 5.43 -0.45
CA HIS A 55 -5.02 5.04 0.35
C HIS A 55 -5.07 5.62 1.77
N TYR A 56 -5.49 6.87 1.93
CA TYR A 56 -5.60 7.49 3.26
C TYR A 56 -6.79 6.95 4.09
N GLN A 57 -7.95 6.73 3.50
CA GLN A 57 -9.22 6.56 4.20
C GLN A 57 -9.97 5.26 3.83
N GLY A 58 -9.41 4.46 2.91
CA GLY A 58 -10.01 3.20 2.50
C GLY A 58 -9.65 2.04 3.43
N ASN A 59 -9.59 0.85 2.86
CA ASN A 59 -9.25 -0.36 3.61
C ASN A 59 -8.23 -1.24 2.88
N ALA A 60 -7.71 -2.25 3.58
CA ALA A 60 -6.69 -3.16 3.08
C ALA A 60 -7.15 -4.01 1.89
N GLU A 61 -8.45 -4.28 1.74
CA GLU A 61 -8.98 -5.04 0.60
C GLU A 61 -8.81 -4.29 -0.73
N GLY A 62 -9.04 -2.99 -0.74
CA GLY A 62 -8.93 -2.17 -1.95
C GLY A 62 -7.58 -1.46 -2.11
N SER A 63 -6.67 -1.55 -1.13
CA SER A 63 -5.38 -0.87 -1.15
C SER A 63 -4.25 -1.79 -0.71
N THR A 64 -3.42 -2.20 -1.67
CA THR A 64 -2.21 -2.99 -1.41
C THR A 64 -1.21 -2.24 -0.53
N LEU A 65 -1.13 -0.91 -0.64
CA LEU A 65 -0.31 -0.07 0.24
C LEU A 65 -0.80 -0.19 1.69
N ARG A 66 -2.11 -0.02 1.94
CA ARG A 66 -2.68 -0.16 3.30
C ARG A 66 -2.47 -1.56 3.87
N LEU A 67 -2.72 -2.60 3.06
CA LEU A 67 -2.48 -3.98 3.48
C LEU A 67 -1.01 -4.19 3.90
N THR A 68 -0.08 -3.64 3.13
CA THR A 68 1.35 -3.76 3.44
C THR A 68 1.72 -2.99 4.71
N LEU A 69 1.31 -1.73 4.80
CA LEU A 69 1.56 -0.89 5.99
C LEU A 69 0.94 -1.50 7.25
N GLY A 70 -0.31 -1.91 7.19
CA GLY A 70 -0.97 -2.51 8.34
C GLY A 70 -0.35 -3.83 8.78
N CYS A 71 0.19 -4.66 7.85
CA CYS A 71 0.96 -5.84 8.23
C CYS A 71 2.32 -5.50 8.86
N LEU A 72 2.99 -4.44 8.41
CA LEU A 72 4.27 -4.00 8.96
C LEU A 72 4.10 -3.33 10.34
N LEU A 73 3.02 -2.62 10.54
CA LEU A 73 2.72 -1.83 11.74
C LEU A 73 1.78 -2.56 12.71
N SER A 74 1.46 -3.85 12.46
CA SER A 74 0.44 -4.58 13.22
C SER A 74 0.72 -4.61 14.72
N GLU A 75 1.97 -4.83 15.13
CA GLU A 75 2.38 -4.82 16.54
C GLU A 75 2.39 -3.41 17.14
N GLU A 76 2.89 -2.42 16.39
CA GLU A 76 2.99 -1.03 16.85
C GLU A 76 1.62 -0.38 17.05
N LEU A 77 0.67 -0.67 16.15
CA LEU A 77 -0.67 -0.09 16.15
C LEU A 77 -1.72 -0.97 16.83
N ASP A 78 -1.34 -2.15 17.30
CA ASP A 78 -2.26 -3.17 17.86
C ASP A 78 -3.45 -3.45 16.92
N ILE A 79 -3.17 -3.69 15.64
CA ILE A 79 -4.16 -3.97 14.60
C ILE A 79 -3.95 -5.34 13.99
N GLU A 80 -5.03 -6.01 13.64
CA GLU A 80 -5.02 -7.35 13.10
C GLU A 80 -5.89 -7.45 11.83
N LEU A 81 -5.38 -8.17 10.81
CA LEU A 81 -6.17 -8.45 9.61
C LEU A 81 -7.30 -9.43 9.95
N ARG A 82 -8.53 -9.09 9.57
CA ARG A 82 -9.74 -9.86 9.89
C ARG A 82 -10.58 -10.12 8.65
N ARG A 83 -11.25 -11.27 8.62
CA ARG A 83 -12.35 -11.48 7.68
C ARG A 83 -13.56 -10.68 8.13
N VAL A 84 -14.20 -9.95 7.19
CA VAL A 84 -15.31 -9.05 7.51
C VAL A 84 -16.58 -9.37 6.69
N GLY A 85 -17.72 -9.04 7.25
CA GLY A 85 -19.03 -9.17 6.63
C GLY A 85 -19.37 -10.60 6.24
N SER A 86 -19.38 -10.93 4.95
CA SER A 86 -19.60 -12.30 4.46
C SER A 86 -18.41 -13.26 4.67
N GLY A 87 -17.30 -12.78 5.21
CA GLY A 87 -16.06 -13.55 5.38
C GLY A 87 -15.18 -13.66 4.11
N LYS A 88 -15.61 -13.06 2.99
CA LYS A 88 -14.84 -13.08 1.73
C LYS A 88 -13.78 -11.97 1.66
N ARG A 89 -14.03 -10.84 2.31
CA ARG A 89 -13.11 -9.70 2.35
C ARG A 89 -12.24 -9.72 3.60
N MET A 90 -11.03 -9.16 3.48
CA MET A 90 -10.09 -9.02 4.58
C MET A 90 -9.66 -7.57 4.73
N THR A 91 -9.90 -7.00 5.91
CA THR A 91 -9.53 -5.64 6.29
C THR A 91 -8.98 -5.64 7.71
N PHE A 92 -8.44 -4.53 8.18
CA PHE A 92 -8.08 -4.38 9.60
C PHE A 92 -9.28 -4.03 10.50
N ALA A 93 -10.51 -4.11 9.99
CA ALA A 93 -11.74 -3.79 10.70
C ALA A 93 -11.63 -2.39 11.37
N GLU A 94 -11.84 -2.29 12.70
CA GLU A 94 -11.67 -1.03 13.45
C GLU A 94 -10.25 -0.45 13.32
N GLY A 95 -9.24 -1.28 13.16
CA GLY A 95 -7.86 -0.89 12.95
C GLY A 95 -7.61 -0.09 11.66
N GLU A 96 -8.55 -0.09 10.69
CA GLU A 96 -8.43 0.78 9.50
C GLU A 96 -8.43 2.27 9.89
N GLY A 97 -9.16 2.65 10.92
CA GLY A 97 -9.16 4.02 11.47
C GLY A 97 -7.80 4.38 12.08
N VAL A 98 -7.24 3.46 12.88
CA VAL A 98 -5.91 3.63 13.49
C VAL A 98 -4.84 3.78 12.44
N LEU A 99 -4.83 2.93 11.41
CA LEU A 99 -3.90 3.01 10.28
C LEU A 99 -4.09 4.32 9.48
N SER A 100 -5.33 4.80 9.32
CA SER A 100 -5.60 6.08 8.65
C SER A 100 -5.01 7.25 9.43
N GLN A 101 -5.11 7.24 10.76
CA GLN A 101 -4.51 8.27 11.60
C GLN A 101 -2.98 8.22 11.51
N TRP A 102 -2.38 7.04 11.62
CA TRP A 102 -0.93 6.88 11.45
C TRP A 102 -0.44 7.42 10.10
N MET A 103 -1.16 7.13 9.02
CA MET A 103 -0.82 7.65 7.69
C MET A 103 -0.99 9.17 7.61
N ALA A 104 -2.00 9.75 8.27
CA ALA A 104 -2.18 11.20 8.30
C ALA A 104 -1.03 11.93 9.01
N ASP A 105 -0.48 11.30 10.05
CA ASP A 105 0.59 11.87 10.87
C ASP A 105 1.99 11.68 10.25
N ASN A 106 2.20 10.60 9.48
CA ASN A 106 3.54 10.17 9.06
C ASN A 106 3.74 10.09 7.54
N ALA A 107 2.67 10.18 6.72
CA ALA A 107 2.78 9.97 5.29
C ALA A 107 2.41 11.22 4.49
N PHE A 108 3.23 11.50 3.47
CA PHE A 108 3.05 12.60 2.53
C PHE A 108 2.95 12.05 1.12
N VAL A 109 2.11 12.67 0.29
CA VAL A 109 1.96 12.27 -1.10
C VAL A 109 2.33 13.42 -2.03
N CYS A 110 3.17 13.12 -3.01
CA CYS A 110 3.39 13.98 -4.17
C CYS A 110 2.80 13.32 -5.42
N TRP A 111 2.52 14.11 -6.44
CA TRP A 111 2.02 13.57 -7.71
C TRP A 111 2.50 14.41 -8.89
N GLN A 112 2.57 13.76 -10.03
CA GLN A 112 2.84 14.36 -11.32
C GLN A 112 1.83 13.83 -12.34
N GLN A 113 1.30 14.71 -13.18
CA GLN A 113 0.49 14.32 -14.32
C GLN A 113 1.40 13.73 -15.40
N ASP A 114 0.95 12.63 -16.02
CA ASP A 114 1.68 11.94 -17.06
C ASP A 114 0.67 11.29 -18.02
N ASP A 115 0.92 11.32 -19.30
CA ASP A 115 0.03 10.76 -20.33
C ASP A 115 0.14 9.23 -20.41
N ALA A 116 1.27 8.66 -19.97
CA ALA A 116 1.52 7.22 -19.91
C ALA A 116 2.02 6.79 -18.51
N PRO A 117 1.22 7.02 -17.44
CA PRO A 117 1.68 6.87 -16.06
C PRO A 117 2.19 5.45 -15.74
N TRP A 118 1.73 4.43 -16.43
CA TRP A 118 2.19 3.03 -16.28
C TRP A 118 3.60 2.79 -16.82
N VAL A 119 4.08 3.61 -17.75
CA VAL A 119 5.48 3.57 -18.21
C VAL A 119 6.35 4.19 -17.12
N ARG A 120 5.97 5.38 -16.66
CA ARG A 120 6.70 6.10 -15.63
C ARG A 120 6.75 5.36 -14.28
N GLU A 121 5.66 4.71 -13.87
CA GLU A 121 5.64 3.86 -12.66
C GLU A 121 6.68 2.74 -12.76
N ARG A 122 6.76 2.07 -13.91
CA ARG A 122 7.72 0.98 -14.12
C ARG A 122 9.15 1.47 -14.03
N GLU A 123 9.49 2.57 -14.70
CA GLU A 123 10.82 3.19 -14.63
C GLU A 123 11.20 3.51 -13.18
N LEU A 124 10.31 4.15 -12.42
CA LEU A 124 10.55 4.49 -11.02
C LEU A 124 10.76 3.25 -10.15
N ILE A 125 10.01 2.16 -10.40
CA ILE A 125 10.18 0.90 -9.65
C ILE A 125 11.51 0.22 -9.99
N GLU A 126 11.99 0.35 -11.23
CA GLU A 126 13.29 -0.19 -11.66
C GLU A 126 14.47 0.65 -11.16
N GLU A 127 14.32 1.98 -11.09
CA GLU A 127 15.39 2.92 -10.73
C GLU A 127 15.54 3.15 -9.22
N LEU A 128 14.44 3.05 -8.45
CA LEU A 128 14.42 3.46 -7.06
C LEU A 128 14.19 2.28 -6.09
N PRO A 129 14.79 2.32 -4.90
CA PRO A 129 14.53 1.34 -3.84
C PRO A 129 13.18 1.62 -3.18
N LEU A 130 12.11 1.03 -3.71
CA LEU A 130 10.73 1.22 -3.27
C LEU A 130 10.22 -0.02 -2.51
N PRO A 131 10.51 -0.18 -1.23
CA PRO A 131 10.27 -1.42 -0.48
C PRO A 131 8.78 -1.78 -0.33
N LEU A 132 7.87 -0.82 -0.47
CA LEU A 132 6.43 -1.05 -0.37
C LEU A 132 5.77 -1.41 -1.72
N ASN A 133 6.48 -1.27 -2.84
CA ASN A 133 6.05 -1.81 -4.13
C ASN A 133 6.41 -3.30 -4.21
N LEU A 134 5.43 -4.16 -4.54
CA LEU A 134 5.66 -5.60 -4.76
C LEU A 134 5.59 -5.98 -6.24
N ASP A 135 4.58 -5.46 -6.94
CA ASP A 135 4.41 -5.71 -8.37
C ASP A 135 5.53 -5.02 -9.14
N GLY A 136 6.20 -5.77 -10.00
CA GLY A 136 7.35 -5.26 -10.77
C GLY A 136 8.66 -5.13 -9.98
N ASN A 137 8.66 -5.35 -8.65
CA ASN A 137 9.79 -5.09 -7.75
C ASN A 137 10.35 -6.36 -7.08
N LYS A 138 10.36 -7.48 -7.80
CA LYS A 138 10.81 -8.79 -7.25
C LYS A 138 12.30 -8.83 -6.88
N SER A 139 13.10 -7.95 -7.47
CA SER A 139 14.53 -7.81 -7.16
C SER A 139 14.80 -7.10 -5.83
N ASN A 140 13.82 -6.41 -5.27
CA ASN A 140 13.97 -5.76 -3.97
C ASN A 140 14.04 -6.81 -2.86
N PRO A 141 15.11 -6.84 -2.05
CA PRO A 141 15.28 -7.85 -0.99
C PRO A 141 14.12 -7.86 0.03
N PHE A 142 13.49 -6.72 0.27
CA PHE A 142 12.39 -6.58 1.21
C PHE A 142 11.07 -7.15 0.69
N ALA A 143 10.93 -7.38 -0.61
CA ALA A 143 9.69 -7.90 -1.22
C ALA A 143 9.32 -9.30 -0.67
N ALA A 144 10.30 -10.16 -0.41
CA ALA A 144 10.07 -11.47 0.18
C ALA A 144 9.51 -11.36 1.61
N THR A 145 10.07 -10.46 2.43
CA THR A 145 9.62 -10.19 3.79
C THR A 145 8.17 -9.71 3.80
N VAL A 146 7.84 -8.68 3.01
CA VAL A 146 6.47 -8.15 2.91
C VAL A 146 5.49 -9.21 2.41
N SER A 147 5.88 -10.01 1.42
CA SER A 147 5.04 -11.11 0.90
C SER A 147 4.77 -12.17 1.96
N GLY A 148 5.78 -12.50 2.78
CA GLY A 148 5.67 -13.40 3.92
C GLY A 148 4.70 -12.87 4.98
N LEU A 149 4.90 -11.62 5.44
CA LEU A 149 4.03 -10.98 6.43
C LEU A 149 2.56 -10.94 5.98
N ARG A 150 2.30 -10.52 4.73
CA ARG A 150 0.94 -10.49 4.17
C ARG A 150 0.31 -11.89 4.08
N ARG A 151 1.11 -12.92 3.80
CA ARG A 151 0.64 -14.32 3.78
C ARG A 151 0.26 -14.77 5.18
N SER A 152 1.15 -14.60 6.15
CA SER A 152 0.90 -14.96 7.55
C SER A 152 -0.32 -14.24 8.12
N ALA A 153 -0.45 -12.93 7.89
CA ALA A 153 -1.63 -12.18 8.32
C ALA A 153 -2.95 -12.75 7.75
N ARG A 154 -2.94 -13.13 6.46
CA ARG A 154 -4.12 -13.76 5.84
C ARG A 154 -4.40 -15.15 6.39
N GLU A 155 -3.39 -15.93 6.72
CA GLU A 155 -3.56 -17.26 7.33
C GLU A 155 -4.17 -17.15 8.72
N VAL A 156 -3.67 -16.24 9.54
CA VAL A 156 -4.24 -15.93 10.86
C VAL A 156 -5.70 -15.47 10.71
N ALA A 157 -5.98 -14.51 9.83
CA ALA A 157 -7.33 -14.01 9.58
C ALA A 157 -8.33 -15.12 9.17
N ARG A 158 -7.87 -16.18 8.48
CA ARG A 158 -8.73 -17.33 8.12
C ARG A 158 -9.10 -18.19 9.33
N GLN A 159 -8.26 -18.23 10.35
CA GLN A 159 -8.49 -19.02 11.57
C GLN A 159 -9.38 -18.28 12.58
N LEU A 160 -9.43 -16.96 12.51
CA LEU A 160 -10.20 -16.12 13.41
C LEU A 160 -11.69 -16.05 13.00
N PRO A 161 -12.62 -15.80 13.95
CA PRO A 161 -14.02 -15.53 13.65
C PRO A 161 -14.19 -14.36 12.68
N VAL A 162 -15.22 -14.42 11.84
CA VAL A 162 -15.61 -13.28 10.99
C VAL A 162 -16.18 -12.18 11.86
N VAL A 163 -15.78 -10.94 11.61
CA VAL A 163 -16.32 -9.76 12.32
C VAL A 163 -17.30 -8.99 11.43
N PRO A 164 -18.18 -8.15 12.02
CA PRO A 164 -19.05 -7.27 11.25
C PRO A 164 -18.25 -6.40 10.26
N ASN A 165 -18.89 -6.00 9.16
CA ASN A 165 -18.33 -5.00 8.27
C ASN A 165 -18.69 -3.63 8.86
N ILE A 166 -17.70 -2.91 9.29
CA ILE A 166 -17.81 -1.55 9.83
C ILE A 166 -17.62 -0.57 8.68
#